data_7644fd0ef9ba09acee12dfdda9d5eff8
#
_entry.id   7644fd0ef9ba09acee12dfdda9d5eff8
#
_cell.length_a   1.000
_cell.length_b   1.000
_cell.length_c   1.000
_cell.angle_alpha   90.00
_cell.angle_beta   90.00
_cell.angle_gamma   90.00
#
_symmetry.space_group_name_H-M   'P 1'
#
loop_
_entity.id
_entity.type
_entity.pdbx_description
1 polymer ?
#
loop_
_entity_poly.entity_id
_entity_poly.type
_entity_poly.pdbx_seq_one_letter_code
_entity_poly.pdbx_strand_id
1 'polypeptide(L)'
;MAFEYIGDLLEEAVRDVNPLETRGRVEQVVGTIIRAVVPGVKVGELCLLRNPWENWSLKAEVVGFVRNVALLSPLGNMQGISPATEVIPTGEILSVPVGYELLGRVVDGLGQAMDGGPAIRTRTHYPLVAEAPNPMTRKVISKPISLGLRVIDGVLTCGEGQRMGIFAAAGGGKSTLLSSILKGCTADVCVLALIGERGREVREFIERDIGPEGRKKAVLVVSTSDRSSMERLKAAYTATAIAEYFRDMGYNVAIMADSTSRWAEALREMSGRLEEMPGDEGYPAYLASRLAEFYERAGIVKVLGKEDKCGSVTAIGAVSPPGGDLSEPVAQATLRLSLIHISE
;
A
#
# COMPACT_ATOMS: atom_id res chain seq x y z
N MET A 1 34.13 2.58 -36.16
CA MET A 1 33.39 1.45 -35.52
C MET A 1 32.99 1.74 -34.07
N ALA A 2 33.88 1.93 -33.08
CA ALA A 2 33.44 2.17 -31.68
C ALA A 2 32.77 3.55 -31.48
N PHE A 3 33.27 4.60 -32.17
CA PHE A 3 32.66 5.94 -32.09
C PHE A 3 31.32 6.05 -32.86
N GLU A 4 31.17 5.36 -33.97
CA GLU A 4 29.91 5.28 -34.72
C GLU A 4 28.85 4.60 -33.87
N TYR A 5 29.17 3.48 -33.20
CA TYR A 5 28.28 2.79 -32.31
C TYR A 5 27.80 3.65 -31.11
N ILE A 6 28.70 4.47 -30.55
CA ILE A 6 28.37 5.44 -29.51
C ILE A 6 27.46 6.55 -30.07
N GLY A 7 27.71 7.00 -31.29
CA GLY A 7 26.88 7.98 -31.99
C GLY A 7 25.46 7.47 -32.18
N ASP A 8 25.32 6.25 -32.69
CA ASP A 8 24.02 5.60 -32.91
C ASP A 8 23.24 5.42 -31.60
N LEU A 9 23.90 4.99 -30.51
CA LEU A 9 23.31 4.88 -29.17
C LEU A 9 22.85 6.22 -28.60
N LEU A 10 23.63 7.30 -28.83
CA LEU A 10 23.25 8.64 -28.39
C LEU A 10 22.09 9.18 -29.22
N GLU A 11 22.08 8.96 -30.54
CA GLU A 11 20.96 9.35 -31.39
C GLU A 11 19.68 8.58 -31.02
N GLU A 12 19.77 7.29 -30.72
CA GLU A 12 18.65 6.48 -30.27
C GLU A 12 18.14 6.95 -28.89
N ALA A 13 19.04 7.24 -27.96
CA ALA A 13 18.70 7.75 -26.64
C ALA A 13 18.06 9.15 -26.65
N VAL A 14 18.38 9.99 -27.64
CA VAL A 14 17.84 11.36 -27.75
C VAL A 14 16.60 11.42 -28.65
N ARG A 15 16.37 10.42 -29.50
CA ARG A 15 15.27 10.42 -30.48
C ARG A 15 13.89 10.57 -29.86
N ASP A 16 13.66 9.98 -28.69
CA ASP A 16 12.39 9.98 -27.99
C ASP A 16 12.34 10.99 -26.82
N VAL A 17 13.41 11.75 -26.60
CA VAL A 17 13.46 12.79 -25.57
C VAL A 17 12.73 14.02 -26.08
N ASN A 18 11.59 14.32 -25.43
CA ASN A 18 10.93 15.62 -25.63
C ASN A 18 11.72 16.69 -24.86
N PRO A 19 12.43 17.62 -25.55
CA PRO A 19 13.24 18.64 -24.88
C PRO A 19 12.39 19.71 -24.19
N LEU A 20 11.07 19.70 -24.41
CA LEU A 20 10.15 20.64 -23.81
C LEU A 20 9.54 20.01 -22.56
N GLU A 21 9.90 20.53 -21.40
CA GLU A 21 9.23 20.17 -20.15
C GLU A 21 7.80 20.68 -20.16
N THR A 22 6.83 19.77 -20.17
CA THR A 22 5.41 20.13 -20.03
C THR A 22 5.14 20.62 -18.62
N ARG A 23 4.58 21.82 -18.50
CA ARG A 23 4.22 22.39 -17.21
C ARG A 23 2.76 22.78 -17.20
N GLY A 24 2.07 22.39 -16.14
CA GLY A 24 0.76 22.87 -15.80
C GLY A 24 0.81 23.93 -14.69
N ARG A 25 -0.34 24.40 -14.31
CA ARG A 25 -0.51 25.38 -13.23
C ARG A 25 -1.68 25.02 -12.35
N VAL A 26 -1.53 25.30 -11.06
CA VAL A 26 -2.63 25.19 -10.10
C VAL A 26 -3.69 26.26 -10.43
N GLU A 27 -4.92 25.83 -10.55
CA GLU A 27 -6.08 26.68 -10.80
C GLU A 27 -6.82 26.98 -9.50
N GLN A 28 -7.03 25.94 -8.69
CA GLN A 28 -7.80 26.03 -7.45
C GLN A 28 -7.37 24.97 -6.45
N VAL A 29 -7.46 25.27 -5.18
CA VAL A 29 -7.35 24.30 -4.09
C VAL A 29 -8.65 24.26 -3.33
N VAL A 30 -9.26 23.07 -3.22
CA VAL A 30 -10.52 22.86 -2.50
C VAL A 30 -10.30 21.76 -1.47
N GLY A 31 -10.31 22.13 -0.19
CA GLY A 31 -9.96 21.21 0.89
C GLY A 31 -8.55 20.64 0.70
N THR A 32 -8.45 19.36 0.40
CA THR A 32 -7.17 18.66 0.14
C THR A 32 -7.01 18.23 -1.33
N ILE A 33 -7.88 18.67 -2.22
CA ILE A 33 -7.77 18.39 -3.66
C ILE A 33 -7.27 19.64 -4.36
N ILE A 34 -6.27 19.47 -5.20
CA ILE A 34 -5.69 20.51 -6.03
C ILE A 34 -6.24 20.33 -7.44
N ARG A 35 -6.88 21.39 -7.96
CA ARG A 35 -7.33 21.45 -9.35
C ARG A 35 -6.25 22.14 -10.17
N ALA A 36 -5.80 21.49 -11.22
CA ALA A 36 -4.74 22.02 -12.07
C ALA A 36 -5.01 21.75 -13.55
N VAL A 37 -4.60 22.67 -14.38
CA VAL A 37 -4.57 22.50 -15.84
C VAL A 37 -3.18 21.98 -16.21
N VAL A 38 -3.12 20.71 -16.59
CA VAL A 38 -1.85 20.03 -16.93
C VAL A 38 -2.07 19.21 -18.21
N PRO A 39 -1.39 19.53 -19.31
CA PRO A 39 -1.55 18.78 -20.54
C PRO A 39 -0.96 17.38 -20.45
N GLY A 40 -1.67 16.38 -21.00
CA GLY A 40 -1.14 15.04 -21.24
C GLY A 40 -1.06 14.10 -20.03
N VAL A 41 -1.45 14.55 -18.83
CA VAL A 41 -1.43 13.68 -17.63
C VAL A 41 -2.49 12.58 -17.67
N LYS A 42 -2.22 11.49 -16.95
CA LYS A 42 -3.11 10.32 -16.85
C LYS A 42 -3.54 10.09 -15.40
N VAL A 43 -4.66 9.43 -15.19
CA VAL A 43 -5.08 8.99 -13.85
C VAL A 43 -4.04 8.03 -13.26
N GLY A 44 -3.66 8.25 -12.01
CA GLY A 44 -2.62 7.50 -11.31
C GLY A 44 -1.20 8.02 -11.52
N GLU A 45 -1.00 8.98 -12.43
CA GLU A 45 0.31 9.57 -12.68
C GLU A 45 0.73 10.49 -11.54
N LEU A 46 2.02 10.46 -11.20
CA LEU A 46 2.63 11.40 -10.27
C LEU A 46 2.93 12.73 -10.98
N CYS A 47 2.61 13.82 -10.29
CA CYS A 47 3.04 15.16 -10.65
C CYS A 47 3.91 15.72 -9.53
N LEU A 48 4.92 16.50 -9.92
CA LEU A 48 5.72 17.29 -9.01
C LEU A 48 5.17 18.73 -8.99
N LEU A 49 4.72 19.15 -7.81
CA LEU A 49 4.33 20.53 -7.54
C LEU A 49 5.56 21.28 -7.06
N ARG A 50 5.87 22.42 -7.64
CA ARG A 50 6.96 23.29 -7.17
C ARG A 50 6.66 24.76 -7.37
N ASN A 51 7.24 25.59 -6.53
CA ASN A 51 7.24 27.04 -6.74
C ASN A 51 8.60 27.43 -7.35
N PRO A 52 8.63 28.10 -8.52
CA PRO A 52 9.88 28.41 -9.22
C PRO A 52 10.90 29.23 -8.41
N TRP A 53 10.39 30.01 -7.45
CA TRP A 53 11.17 30.97 -6.65
C TRP A 53 11.47 30.48 -5.24
N GLU A 54 11.02 29.26 -4.87
CA GLU A 54 11.15 28.71 -3.54
C GLU A 54 11.78 27.32 -3.61
N ASN A 55 12.59 26.96 -2.62
CA ASN A 55 13.10 25.61 -2.49
C ASN A 55 12.05 24.69 -1.85
N TRP A 56 10.91 24.53 -2.54
CA TRP A 56 9.77 23.74 -2.08
C TRP A 56 9.26 22.86 -3.22
N SER A 57 8.99 21.61 -2.89
CA SER A 57 8.35 20.67 -3.82
C SER A 57 7.46 19.70 -3.07
N LEU A 58 6.39 19.27 -3.72
CA LEU A 58 5.43 18.31 -3.20
C LEU A 58 5.01 17.36 -4.32
N LYS A 59 5.01 16.06 -4.04
CA LYS A 59 4.43 15.07 -4.97
C LYS A 59 2.92 15.02 -4.80
N ALA A 60 2.18 14.89 -5.89
CA ALA A 60 0.75 14.68 -5.92
C ALA A 60 0.38 13.65 -6.98
N GLU A 61 -0.65 12.87 -6.73
CA GLU A 61 -1.17 11.88 -7.68
C GLU A 61 -2.42 12.40 -8.37
N VAL A 62 -2.53 12.19 -9.66
CA VAL A 62 -3.75 12.48 -10.44
C VAL A 62 -4.81 11.45 -10.08
N VAL A 63 -5.86 11.87 -9.40
CA VAL A 63 -6.95 10.99 -8.94
C VAL A 63 -8.18 11.01 -9.86
N GLY A 64 -8.25 11.97 -10.77
CA GLY A 64 -9.35 12.07 -11.73
C GLY A 64 -9.32 13.38 -12.52
N PHE A 65 -10.38 13.60 -13.28
CA PHE A 65 -10.56 14.79 -14.08
C PHE A 65 -11.99 15.32 -13.96
N VAL A 66 -12.11 16.64 -13.96
CA VAL A 66 -13.38 17.33 -14.16
C VAL A 66 -13.23 18.19 -15.40
N ARG A 67 -13.89 17.81 -16.50
CA ARG A 67 -13.66 18.39 -17.83
C ARG A 67 -12.17 18.26 -18.22
N ASN A 68 -11.46 19.38 -18.38
CA ASN A 68 -10.04 19.46 -18.74
C ASN A 68 -9.12 19.77 -17.55
N VAL A 69 -9.65 19.75 -16.33
CA VAL A 69 -8.92 20.06 -15.10
C VAL A 69 -8.58 18.75 -14.38
N ALA A 70 -7.30 18.52 -14.14
CA ALA A 70 -6.83 17.39 -13.34
C ALA A 70 -7.11 17.63 -11.86
N LEU A 71 -7.61 16.60 -11.19
CA LEU A 71 -7.74 16.54 -9.74
C LEU A 71 -6.51 15.86 -9.18
N LEU A 72 -5.73 16.57 -8.39
CA LEU A 72 -4.51 16.08 -7.79
C LEU A 72 -4.69 15.90 -6.29
N SER A 73 -4.31 14.74 -5.77
CA SER A 73 -4.25 14.48 -4.34
C SER A 73 -2.80 14.54 -3.86
N PRO A 74 -2.46 15.47 -2.93
CA PRO A 74 -1.11 15.63 -2.45
C PRO A 74 -0.66 14.44 -1.58
N LEU A 75 0.60 14.06 -1.71
CA LEU A 75 1.27 13.02 -0.92
C LEU A 75 2.08 13.63 0.23
N GLY A 76 1.57 14.69 0.84
CA GLY A 76 2.23 15.38 1.96
C GLY A 76 1.51 16.67 2.36
N ASN A 77 2.23 17.56 3.06
CA ASN A 77 1.68 18.82 3.54
C ASN A 77 1.55 19.84 2.39
N MET A 78 0.37 20.43 2.27
CA MET A 78 0.04 21.42 1.22
C MET A 78 0.50 22.86 1.52
N GLN A 79 1.15 23.12 2.66
CA GLN A 79 1.67 24.43 2.97
C GLN A 79 2.66 24.88 1.88
N GLY A 80 2.49 26.10 1.38
CA GLY A 80 3.30 26.65 0.29
C GLY A 80 2.68 26.55 -1.10
N ILE A 81 1.55 25.86 -1.28
CA ILE A 81 0.83 25.86 -2.56
C ILE A 81 0.24 27.26 -2.81
N SER A 82 0.46 27.77 -4.00
CA SER A 82 -0.02 29.08 -4.43
C SER A 82 -0.51 29.01 -5.89
N PRO A 83 -1.18 30.05 -6.39
CA PRO A 83 -1.52 30.14 -7.83
C PRO A 83 -0.30 30.15 -8.76
N ALA A 84 0.90 30.46 -8.23
CA ALA A 84 2.15 30.41 -8.97
C ALA A 84 2.79 29.00 -8.99
N THR A 85 2.22 28.04 -8.26
CA THR A 85 2.74 26.67 -8.21
C THR A 85 2.63 26.01 -9.57
N GLU A 86 3.76 25.57 -10.09
CA GLU A 86 3.86 24.76 -11.30
C GLU A 86 3.52 23.31 -10.99
N VAL A 87 2.90 22.62 -11.94
CA VAL A 87 2.59 21.19 -11.88
C VAL A 87 3.31 20.52 -13.03
N ILE A 88 4.27 19.64 -12.71
CA ILE A 88 5.13 18.97 -13.67
C ILE A 88 4.74 17.50 -13.71
N PRO A 89 4.21 17.00 -14.83
CA PRO A 89 3.97 15.57 -15.01
C PRO A 89 5.29 14.82 -15.03
N THR A 90 5.34 13.67 -14.37
CA THR A 90 6.56 12.83 -14.32
C THR A 90 6.53 11.70 -15.35
N GLY A 91 5.37 11.38 -15.90
CA GLY A 91 5.17 10.18 -16.73
C GLY A 91 5.20 8.87 -15.92
N GLU A 92 5.39 8.94 -14.61
CA GLU A 92 5.54 7.79 -13.74
C GLU A 92 4.32 7.58 -12.83
N ILE A 93 4.08 6.34 -12.44
CA ILE A 93 3.13 5.99 -11.40
C ILE A 93 3.83 5.86 -10.06
N LEU A 94 3.07 5.96 -8.96
CA LEU A 94 3.63 5.81 -7.63
C LEU A 94 4.20 4.40 -7.43
N SER A 95 5.50 4.35 -7.14
CA SER A 95 6.25 3.14 -6.84
C SER A 95 7.00 3.29 -5.51
N VAL A 96 7.29 2.17 -4.87
CA VAL A 96 8.04 2.14 -3.60
C VAL A 96 9.32 1.35 -3.74
N PRO A 97 10.38 1.75 -3.00
CA PRO A 97 11.61 0.98 -2.95
C PRO A 97 11.34 -0.38 -2.31
N VAL A 98 11.86 -1.44 -2.93
CA VAL A 98 11.75 -2.81 -2.42
C VAL A 98 13.13 -3.47 -2.42
N GLY A 99 13.39 -4.31 -1.40
CA GLY A 99 14.69 -4.96 -1.23
C GLY A 99 14.87 -5.55 0.15
N TYR A 100 15.94 -6.31 0.34
CA TYR A 100 16.30 -6.88 1.64
C TYR A 100 16.64 -5.82 2.69
N GLU A 101 16.99 -4.62 2.24
CA GLU A 101 17.29 -3.46 3.08
C GLU A 101 16.08 -2.97 3.87
N LEU A 102 14.88 -3.43 3.52
CA LEU A 102 13.64 -3.17 4.24
C LEU A 102 13.46 -4.07 5.48
N LEU A 103 14.15 -5.21 5.56
CA LEU A 103 13.99 -6.11 6.70
C LEU A 103 14.43 -5.44 8.01
N GLY A 104 13.59 -5.53 9.01
CA GLY A 104 13.80 -4.87 10.31
C GLY A 104 13.43 -3.39 10.35
N ARG A 105 13.04 -2.78 9.22
CA ARG A 105 12.79 -1.35 9.08
C ARG A 105 11.31 -0.98 9.30
N VAL A 106 11.13 0.27 9.68
CA VAL A 106 9.82 0.92 9.75
C VAL A 106 9.78 2.01 8.68
N VAL A 107 8.80 1.90 7.79
CA VAL A 107 8.59 2.86 6.70
C VAL A 107 7.20 3.49 6.80
N ASP A 108 7.05 4.65 6.19
CA ASP A 108 5.74 5.31 6.08
C ASP A 108 4.87 4.71 4.95
N GLY A 109 3.67 5.25 4.78
CA GLY A 109 2.73 4.80 3.74
C GLY A 109 3.23 4.97 2.31
N LEU A 110 4.33 5.68 2.10
CA LEU A 110 4.97 5.92 0.80
C LEU A 110 6.32 5.18 0.66
N GLY A 111 6.68 4.31 1.63
CA GLY A 111 7.89 3.52 1.61
C GLY A 111 9.15 4.26 2.06
N GLN A 112 9.04 5.44 2.69
CA GLN A 112 10.17 6.18 3.22
C GLN A 112 10.51 5.75 4.64
N ALA A 113 11.81 5.68 4.97
CA ALA A 113 12.23 5.31 6.32
C ALA A 113 11.77 6.33 7.36
N MET A 114 11.13 5.84 8.45
CA MET A 114 10.68 6.66 9.57
C MET A 114 11.25 6.24 10.93
N ASP A 115 12.12 5.24 10.95
CA ASP A 115 12.74 4.66 12.15
C ASP A 115 14.04 5.37 12.58
N GLY A 116 14.40 6.50 11.96
CA GLY A 116 15.64 7.21 12.20
C GLY A 116 16.90 6.50 11.66
N GLY A 117 16.74 5.37 11.01
CA GLY A 117 17.83 4.67 10.33
C GLY A 117 18.27 5.35 9.03
N PRO A 118 19.31 4.82 8.37
CA PRO A 118 19.78 5.36 7.09
C PRO A 118 18.69 5.29 6.02
N ALA A 119 18.74 6.18 5.04
CA ALA A 119 17.83 6.15 3.90
C ALA A 119 17.89 4.79 3.20
N ILE A 120 16.72 4.26 2.84
CA ILE A 120 16.59 2.99 2.14
C ILE A 120 17.06 3.22 0.71
N ARG A 121 18.16 2.59 0.33
CA ARG A 121 18.77 2.69 -1.00
C ARG A 121 18.67 1.36 -1.70
N THR A 122 17.60 1.17 -2.46
CA THR A 122 17.43 0.00 -3.32
C THR A 122 17.47 0.42 -4.78
N ARG A 123 17.81 -0.53 -5.67
CA ARG A 123 17.75 -0.31 -7.13
C ARG A 123 16.41 -0.72 -7.72
N THR A 124 15.60 -1.45 -6.96
CA THR A 124 14.34 -2.02 -7.41
C THR A 124 13.18 -1.25 -6.80
N HIS A 125 12.21 -0.89 -7.64
CA HIS A 125 10.97 -0.25 -7.24
C HIS A 125 9.79 -1.06 -7.76
N TYR A 126 8.76 -1.23 -6.95
CA TYR A 126 7.52 -1.88 -7.34
C TYR A 126 6.38 -0.86 -7.38
N PRO A 127 5.51 -0.92 -8.39
CA PRO A 127 4.34 -0.07 -8.45
C PRO A 127 3.36 -0.45 -7.31
N LEU A 128 2.72 0.57 -6.71
CA LEU A 128 1.72 0.32 -5.67
C LEU A 128 0.47 -0.32 -6.26
N VAL A 129 0.05 0.16 -7.43
CA VAL A 129 -1.10 -0.38 -8.15
C VAL A 129 -0.58 -1.43 -9.13
N ALA A 130 -0.93 -2.67 -8.88
CA ALA A 130 -0.63 -3.81 -9.73
C ALA A 130 -1.84 -4.72 -9.81
N GLU A 131 -1.99 -5.41 -10.92
CA GLU A 131 -3.02 -6.42 -11.08
C GLU A 131 -2.77 -7.63 -10.19
N ALA A 132 -3.84 -8.27 -9.75
CA ALA A 132 -3.75 -9.55 -9.06
C ALA A 132 -3.10 -10.60 -9.98
N PRO A 133 -2.34 -11.58 -9.45
CA PRO A 133 -1.75 -12.63 -10.25
C PRO A 133 -2.79 -13.37 -11.10
N ASN A 134 -2.45 -13.65 -12.35
CA ASN A 134 -3.33 -14.38 -13.26
C ASN A 134 -3.77 -15.71 -12.64
N PRO A 135 -5.06 -16.05 -12.65
CA PRO A 135 -5.56 -17.30 -12.05
C PRO A 135 -4.83 -18.56 -12.53
N MET A 136 -4.41 -18.59 -13.80
CA MET A 136 -3.70 -19.75 -14.37
C MET A 136 -2.25 -19.87 -13.92
N THR A 137 -1.66 -18.82 -13.34
CA THR A 137 -0.30 -18.85 -12.75
C THR A 137 -0.32 -19.20 -11.26
N ARG A 138 -1.50 -19.22 -10.64
CA ARG A 138 -1.67 -19.55 -9.23
C ARG A 138 -1.57 -21.05 -9.01
N LYS A 139 -0.98 -21.43 -7.88
CA LYS A 139 -1.02 -22.83 -7.40
C LYS A 139 -2.12 -23.01 -6.37
N VAL A 140 -2.65 -24.24 -6.33
CA VAL A 140 -3.59 -24.65 -5.29
C VAL A 140 -2.88 -24.70 -3.94
N ILE A 141 -3.54 -24.19 -2.91
CA ILE A 141 -3.05 -24.24 -1.53
C ILE A 141 -3.06 -25.69 -1.07
N SER A 142 -1.89 -26.23 -0.71
CA SER A 142 -1.71 -27.62 -0.29
C SER A 142 -0.88 -27.78 0.97
N LYS A 143 -0.27 -26.68 1.47
CA LYS A 143 0.58 -26.72 2.66
C LYS A 143 0.02 -25.79 3.73
N PRO A 144 -0.03 -26.22 5.00
CA PRO A 144 -0.35 -25.35 6.11
C PRO A 144 0.81 -24.41 6.41
N ILE A 145 0.48 -23.19 6.89
CA ILE A 145 1.42 -22.27 7.52
C ILE A 145 1.11 -22.22 9.01
N SER A 146 2.10 -22.41 9.88
CA SER A 146 1.91 -22.16 11.30
C SER A 146 1.94 -20.67 11.57
N LEU A 147 0.93 -20.17 12.26
CA LEU A 147 0.84 -18.81 12.74
C LEU A 147 1.35 -18.64 14.18
N GLY A 148 1.84 -19.74 14.79
CA GLY A 148 2.41 -19.76 16.13
C GLY A 148 1.37 -19.70 17.25
N LEU A 149 0.11 -19.89 16.94
CA LEU A 149 -0.99 -19.87 17.89
C LEU A 149 -1.71 -21.21 17.89
N ARG A 150 -1.67 -21.90 19.03
CA ARG A 150 -2.19 -23.28 19.15
C ARG A 150 -3.65 -23.42 18.70
N VAL A 151 -4.49 -22.44 18.95
CA VAL A 151 -5.91 -22.44 18.55
C VAL A 151 -6.02 -22.35 17.03
N ILE A 152 -5.26 -21.47 16.39
CA ILE A 152 -5.28 -21.32 14.93
C ILE A 152 -4.64 -22.55 14.30
N ASP A 153 -3.45 -22.90 14.71
CA ASP A 153 -2.67 -24.01 14.09
C ASP A 153 -3.38 -25.36 14.27
N GLY A 154 -4.09 -25.56 15.38
CA GLY A 154 -4.73 -26.84 15.69
C GLY A 154 -6.19 -26.97 15.26
N VAL A 155 -6.94 -25.86 15.14
CA VAL A 155 -8.40 -25.88 14.90
C VAL A 155 -8.82 -25.15 13.64
N LEU A 156 -8.17 -24.02 13.32
CA LEU A 156 -8.55 -23.15 12.20
C LEU A 156 -7.57 -23.21 11.02
N THR A 157 -6.69 -24.14 10.98
CA THR A 157 -5.57 -24.34 10.04
C THR A 157 -5.51 -23.36 8.87
N CYS A 158 -4.50 -22.51 8.84
CA CYS A 158 -4.25 -21.59 7.73
C CYS A 158 -3.33 -22.24 6.70
N GLY A 159 -3.62 -22.06 5.42
CA GLY A 159 -2.75 -22.51 4.32
C GLY A 159 -1.79 -21.42 3.85
N GLU A 160 -0.62 -21.81 3.35
CA GLU A 160 0.26 -20.88 2.63
C GLU A 160 -0.48 -20.23 1.47
N GLY A 161 -0.46 -18.89 1.40
CA GLY A 161 -1.19 -18.15 0.36
C GLY A 161 -2.68 -17.95 0.61
N GLN A 162 -3.19 -18.35 1.76
CA GLN A 162 -4.60 -18.16 2.14
C GLN A 162 -4.88 -16.75 2.63
N ARG A 163 -6.16 -16.39 2.64
CA ARG A 163 -6.69 -15.15 3.21
C ARG A 163 -7.44 -15.46 4.51
N MET A 164 -7.15 -14.69 5.55
CA MET A 164 -7.77 -14.83 6.87
C MET A 164 -8.25 -13.47 7.36
N GLY A 165 -9.44 -13.41 7.94
CA GLY A 165 -9.99 -12.22 8.59
C GLY A 165 -10.01 -12.38 10.12
N ILE A 166 -9.58 -11.35 10.84
CA ILE A 166 -9.67 -11.24 12.30
C ILE A 166 -10.67 -10.13 12.59
N PHE A 167 -11.82 -10.49 13.16
CA PHE A 167 -12.91 -9.57 13.45
C PHE A 167 -13.06 -9.43 14.96
N ALA A 168 -12.82 -8.23 15.46
CA ALA A 168 -13.00 -7.93 16.88
C ALA A 168 -13.31 -6.45 17.09
N ALA A 169 -14.16 -6.15 18.05
CA ALA A 169 -14.41 -4.80 18.51
C ALA A 169 -13.12 -4.12 19.01
N ALA A 170 -13.16 -2.81 19.20
CA ALA A 170 -12.05 -2.07 19.79
C ALA A 170 -11.75 -2.62 21.19
N GLY A 171 -10.48 -2.93 21.46
CA GLY A 171 -10.04 -3.53 22.73
C GLY A 171 -10.12 -5.06 22.78
N GLY A 172 -10.63 -5.74 21.74
CA GLY A 172 -10.74 -7.21 21.67
C GLY A 172 -9.42 -7.97 21.44
N GLY A 173 -8.26 -7.38 21.69
CA GLY A 173 -6.96 -8.07 21.64
C GLY A 173 -6.38 -8.29 20.25
N LYS A 174 -6.90 -7.65 19.19
CA LYS A 174 -6.41 -7.79 17.80
C LYS A 174 -4.90 -7.54 17.68
N SER A 175 -4.41 -6.43 18.20
CA SER A 175 -2.99 -6.08 18.11
C SER A 175 -2.11 -7.09 18.85
N THR A 176 -2.55 -7.61 19.99
CA THR A 176 -1.89 -8.70 20.71
C THR A 176 -1.83 -9.98 19.87
N LEU A 177 -2.93 -10.31 19.19
CA LEU A 177 -3.00 -11.47 18.30
C LEU A 177 -2.05 -11.29 17.11
N LEU A 178 -2.06 -10.14 16.46
CA LEU A 178 -1.18 -9.84 15.32
C LEU A 178 0.31 -9.86 15.71
N SER A 179 0.68 -9.31 16.87
CA SER A 179 2.05 -9.38 17.35
C SER A 179 2.50 -10.81 17.65
N SER A 180 1.60 -11.62 18.20
CA SER A 180 1.86 -13.05 18.44
C SER A 180 2.05 -13.83 17.14
N ILE A 181 1.22 -13.56 16.13
CA ILE A 181 1.36 -14.13 14.78
C ILE A 181 2.70 -13.70 14.16
N LEU A 182 3.02 -12.42 14.20
CA LEU A 182 4.27 -11.91 13.62
C LEU A 182 5.50 -12.58 14.22
N LYS A 183 5.51 -12.80 15.54
CA LYS A 183 6.61 -13.49 16.22
C LYS A 183 6.65 -15.00 15.96
N GLY A 184 5.48 -15.63 15.97
CA GLY A 184 5.34 -17.09 15.99
C GLY A 184 5.19 -17.76 14.62
N CYS A 185 4.81 -17.02 13.57
CA CYS A 185 4.56 -17.62 12.28
C CYS A 185 5.84 -18.14 11.61
N THR A 186 5.66 -19.18 10.79
CA THR A 186 6.74 -19.83 10.03
C THR A 186 7.01 -19.17 8.69
N ALA A 187 6.37 -18.03 8.39
CA ALA A 187 6.69 -17.23 7.20
C ALA A 187 8.14 -16.75 7.22
N ASP A 188 8.78 -16.73 6.05
CA ASP A 188 10.15 -16.25 5.89
C ASP A 188 10.23 -14.75 6.13
N VAL A 189 9.21 -14.01 5.64
CA VAL A 189 9.09 -12.56 5.78
C VAL A 189 7.68 -12.20 6.24
N CYS A 190 7.60 -11.26 7.17
CA CYS A 190 6.35 -10.68 7.63
C CYS A 190 6.27 -9.22 7.18
N VAL A 191 5.16 -8.80 6.62
CA VAL A 191 4.88 -7.40 6.32
C VAL A 191 3.68 -6.97 7.12
N LEU A 192 3.82 -5.95 7.97
CA LEU A 192 2.72 -5.46 8.80
C LEU A 192 2.40 -4.01 8.43
N ALA A 193 1.18 -3.80 7.97
CA ALA A 193 0.62 -2.48 7.72
C ALA A 193 -0.17 -2.00 8.94
N LEU A 194 0.30 -0.94 9.60
CA LEU A 194 -0.39 -0.24 10.68
C LEU A 194 -1.04 1.01 10.12
N ILE A 195 -2.36 0.97 9.91
CA ILE A 195 -3.11 1.99 9.18
C ILE A 195 -4.09 2.70 10.12
N GLY A 196 -3.92 4.02 10.27
CA GLY A 196 -4.83 4.85 11.04
C GLY A 196 -4.73 4.68 12.56
N GLU A 197 -3.71 3.99 13.05
CA GLU A 197 -3.46 3.85 14.48
C GLU A 197 -2.82 5.12 15.06
N ARG A 198 -2.96 5.33 16.37
CA ARG A 198 -2.38 6.48 17.02
C ARG A 198 -0.86 6.34 17.17
N GLY A 199 -0.10 7.40 16.87
CA GLY A 199 1.37 7.37 16.92
C GLY A 199 1.96 6.83 18.21
N ARG A 200 1.35 7.10 19.38
CA ARG A 200 1.78 6.56 20.68
C ARG A 200 1.59 5.03 20.74
N GLU A 201 0.43 4.55 20.30
CA GLU A 201 0.10 3.12 20.32
C GLU A 201 0.99 2.34 19.35
N VAL A 202 1.28 2.91 18.18
CA VAL A 202 2.22 2.34 17.21
C VAL A 202 3.62 2.16 17.83
N ARG A 203 4.12 3.15 18.53
CA ARG A 203 5.45 3.06 19.15
C ARG A 203 5.51 2.00 20.25
N GLU A 204 4.51 1.97 21.13
CA GLU A 204 4.40 0.93 22.17
C GLU A 204 4.33 -0.47 21.55
N PHE A 205 3.52 -0.64 20.53
CA PHE A 205 3.35 -1.91 19.81
C PHE A 205 4.68 -2.38 19.20
N ILE A 206 5.43 -1.49 18.54
CA ILE A 206 6.71 -1.84 17.91
C ILE A 206 7.77 -2.19 18.97
N GLU A 207 7.87 -1.42 20.05
CA GLU A 207 8.92 -1.59 21.07
C GLU A 207 8.64 -2.75 22.04
N ARG A 208 7.39 -2.88 22.52
CA ARG A 208 7.01 -3.86 23.54
C ARG A 208 6.45 -5.15 22.95
N ASP A 209 5.49 -5.02 22.03
CA ASP A 209 4.74 -6.18 21.57
C ASP A 209 5.49 -6.94 20.48
N ILE A 210 6.10 -6.26 19.53
CA ILE A 210 6.92 -6.89 18.47
C ILE A 210 8.34 -7.16 19.01
N GLY A 211 8.98 -6.13 19.55
CA GLY A 211 10.34 -6.19 20.05
C GLY A 211 11.42 -6.42 18.97
N PRO A 212 12.71 -6.47 19.38
CA PRO A 212 13.82 -6.59 18.44
C PRO A 212 13.81 -7.89 17.63
N GLU A 213 13.47 -8.99 18.26
CA GLU A 213 13.47 -10.32 17.60
C GLU A 213 12.36 -10.43 16.56
N GLY A 214 11.14 -9.97 16.85
CA GLY A 214 10.04 -9.98 15.90
C GLY A 214 10.33 -9.11 14.68
N ARG A 215 11.06 -8.02 14.85
CA ARG A 215 11.42 -7.11 13.76
C ARG A 215 12.40 -7.71 12.75
N LYS A 216 13.26 -8.64 13.12
CA LYS A 216 14.34 -9.17 12.24
C LYS A 216 13.82 -9.66 10.88
N LYS A 217 12.68 -10.34 10.86
CA LYS A 217 12.03 -10.86 9.64
C LYS A 217 10.85 -10.03 9.17
N ALA A 218 10.65 -8.84 9.75
CA ALA A 218 9.49 -8.02 9.49
C ALA A 218 9.84 -6.72 8.76
N VAL A 219 8.89 -6.25 7.94
CA VAL A 219 8.83 -4.89 7.41
C VAL A 219 7.56 -4.25 7.97
N LEU A 220 7.69 -3.09 8.60
CA LEU A 220 6.57 -2.37 9.19
C LEU A 220 6.24 -1.16 8.33
N VAL A 221 5.03 -1.10 7.79
CA VAL A 221 4.50 0.04 7.04
C VAL A 221 3.53 0.78 7.93
N VAL A 222 3.81 2.02 8.26
CA VAL A 222 3.07 2.78 9.27
C VAL A 222 2.50 4.05 8.66
N SER A 223 1.18 4.22 8.77
CA SER A 223 0.51 5.48 8.47
C SER A 223 -0.48 5.79 9.59
N THR A 224 -0.10 6.72 10.46
CA THR A 224 -0.85 7.07 11.67
C THR A 224 -2.13 7.88 11.37
N SER A 225 -3.01 7.99 12.35
CA SER A 225 -4.31 8.66 12.21
C SER A 225 -4.23 10.16 11.87
N ASP A 226 -3.09 10.81 12.13
CA ASP A 226 -2.81 12.20 11.77
C ASP A 226 -2.34 12.39 10.32
N ARG A 227 -2.04 11.28 9.63
CA ARG A 227 -1.63 11.33 8.22
C ARG A 227 -2.82 11.53 7.28
N SER A 228 -2.52 12.02 6.08
CA SER A 228 -3.55 12.23 5.06
C SER A 228 -4.27 10.93 4.72
N SER A 229 -5.55 11.03 4.32
CA SER A 229 -6.31 9.85 3.87
C SER A 229 -5.65 9.18 2.67
N MET A 230 -5.01 9.94 1.78
CA MET A 230 -4.25 9.37 0.66
C MET A 230 -3.08 8.52 1.16
N GLU A 231 -2.29 8.98 2.12
CA GLU A 231 -1.17 8.21 2.67
C GLU A 231 -1.66 6.95 3.40
N ARG A 232 -2.76 7.05 4.16
CA ARG A 232 -3.40 5.90 4.81
C ARG A 232 -3.89 4.85 3.80
N LEU A 233 -4.46 5.30 2.67
CA LEU A 233 -4.83 4.40 1.57
C LEU A 233 -3.61 3.71 0.95
N LYS A 234 -2.56 4.50 0.66
CA LYS A 234 -1.35 3.97 0.02
C LYS A 234 -0.59 2.99 0.90
N ALA A 235 -0.65 3.12 2.24
CA ALA A 235 0.05 2.23 3.17
C ALA A 235 -0.28 0.73 2.96
N ALA A 236 -1.55 0.39 2.69
CA ALA A 236 -1.93 -0.98 2.38
C ALA A 236 -1.28 -1.48 1.09
N TYR A 237 -1.30 -0.66 0.04
CA TYR A 237 -0.69 -1.00 -1.25
C TYR A 237 0.84 -1.06 -1.17
N THR A 238 1.46 -0.17 -0.38
CA THR A 238 2.90 -0.21 -0.09
C THR A 238 3.30 -1.53 0.57
N ALA A 239 2.56 -1.94 1.60
CA ALA A 239 2.78 -3.22 2.25
C ALA A 239 2.61 -4.40 1.29
N THR A 240 1.60 -4.33 0.41
CA THR A 240 1.37 -5.37 -0.59
C THR A 240 2.49 -5.42 -1.63
N ALA A 241 2.94 -4.29 -2.15
CA ALA A 241 4.05 -4.23 -3.11
C ALA A 241 5.34 -4.81 -2.51
N ILE A 242 5.63 -4.51 -1.24
CA ILE A 242 6.77 -5.10 -0.51
C ILE A 242 6.59 -6.61 -0.36
N ALA A 243 5.40 -7.08 0.00
CA ALA A 243 5.11 -8.52 0.13
C ALA A 243 5.25 -9.24 -1.21
N GLU A 244 4.78 -8.64 -2.30
CA GLU A 244 4.90 -9.19 -3.66
C GLU A 244 6.34 -9.30 -4.11
N TYR A 245 7.19 -8.31 -3.81
CA TYR A 245 8.62 -8.41 -4.10
C TYR A 245 9.24 -9.67 -3.49
N PHE A 246 9.02 -9.90 -2.19
CA PHE A 246 9.57 -11.10 -1.54
C PHE A 246 8.93 -12.38 -2.08
N ARG A 247 7.63 -12.39 -2.37
CA ARG A 247 6.96 -13.50 -3.08
C ARG A 247 7.66 -13.81 -4.40
N ASP A 248 7.92 -12.79 -5.21
CA ASP A 248 8.53 -12.94 -6.53
C ASP A 248 9.99 -13.41 -6.44
N MET A 249 10.65 -13.15 -5.31
CA MET A 249 11.94 -13.77 -4.96
C MET A 249 11.82 -15.22 -4.47
N GLY A 250 10.59 -15.72 -4.30
CA GLY A 250 10.26 -17.09 -3.92
C GLY A 250 10.21 -17.36 -2.42
N TYR A 251 9.94 -16.32 -1.62
CA TYR A 251 9.72 -16.44 -0.18
C TYR A 251 8.25 -16.69 0.14
N ASN A 252 8.02 -17.32 1.30
CA ASN A 252 6.70 -17.39 1.90
C ASN A 252 6.50 -16.15 2.80
N VAL A 253 5.56 -15.29 2.40
CA VAL A 253 5.33 -13.99 3.04
C VAL A 253 4.00 -14.01 3.76
N ALA A 254 3.96 -13.52 5.00
CA ALA A 254 2.74 -13.18 5.70
C ALA A 254 2.52 -11.65 5.68
N ILE A 255 1.45 -11.18 5.06
CA ILE A 255 1.04 -9.77 5.14
C ILE A 255 -0.10 -9.62 6.13
N MET A 256 0.02 -8.66 7.03
CA MET A 256 -0.98 -8.33 8.03
C MET A 256 -1.40 -6.87 7.89
N ALA A 257 -2.69 -6.59 7.89
CA ALA A 257 -3.23 -5.24 7.82
C ALA A 257 -4.03 -4.91 9.09
N ASP A 258 -3.52 -3.99 9.90
CA ASP A 258 -4.19 -3.43 11.08
C ASP A 258 -4.42 -1.91 10.87
N SER A 259 -5.60 -1.44 10.53
CA SER A 259 -6.78 -2.25 10.29
C SER A 259 -7.40 -1.95 8.92
N THR A 260 -8.02 -2.95 8.34
CA THR A 260 -8.81 -2.80 7.11
C THR A 260 -9.94 -1.77 7.27
N SER A 261 -10.54 -1.67 8.48
CA SER A 261 -11.55 -0.65 8.77
C SER A 261 -11.02 0.77 8.64
N ARG A 262 -9.81 1.05 9.15
CA ARG A 262 -9.17 2.37 9.04
C ARG A 262 -8.77 2.71 7.60
N TRP A 263 -8.38 1.70 6.84
CA TRP A 263 -8.16 1.85 5.41
C TRP A 263 -9.47 2.22 4.68
N ALA A 264 -10.57 1.55 4.99
CA ALA A 264 -11.88 1.84 4.41
C ALA A 264 -12.39 3.24 4.82
N GLU A 265 -12.17 3.67 6.07
CA GLU A 265 -12.46 5.05 6.51
C GLU A 265 -11.68 6.08 5.65
N ALA A 266 -10.40 5.82 5.36
CA ALA A 266 -9.62 6.68 4.50
C ALA A 266 -10.16 6.72 3.06
N LEU A 267 -10.68 5.60 2.55
CA LEU A 267 -11.36 5.54 1.26
C LEU A 267 -12.65 6.36 1.26
N ARG A 268 -13.46 6.26 2.32
CA ARG A 268 -14.67 7.08 2.50
C ARG A 268 -14.35 8.58 2.54
N GLU A 269 -13.28 8.97 3.25
CA GLU A 269 -12.84 10.36 3.26
C GLU A 269 -12.41 10.85 1.87
N MET A 270 -11.72 10.02 1.10
CA MET A 270 -11.28 10.37 -0.25
C MET A 270 -12.44 10.50 -1.22
N SER A 271 -13.37 9.55 -1.24
CA SER A 271 -14.56 9.60 -2.10
C SER A 271 -15.42 10.83 -1.79
N GLY A 272 -15.59 11.18 -0.52
CA GLY A 272 -16.30 12.40 -0.12
C GLY A 272 -15.61 13.69 -0.59
N ARG A 273 -14.26 13.72 -0.61
CA ARG A 273 -13.51 14.87 -1.15
C ARG A 273 -13.57 14.99 -2.67
N LEU A 274 -13.75 13.86 -3.35
CA LEU A 274 -13.96 13.81 -4.80
C LEU A 274 -15.43 14.06 -5.19
N GLU A 275 -16.29 14.34 -4.20
CA GLU A 275 -17.72 14.57 -4.41
C GLU A 275 -18.43 13.38 -5.08
N GLU A 276 -17.92 12.16 -4.84
CA GLU A 276 -18.55 10.94 -5.34
C GLU A 276 -19.84 10.64 -4.57
N MET A 277 -20.81 10.04 -5.27
CA MET A 277 -22.07 9.66 -4.64
C MET A 277 -21.83 8.62 -3.53
N PRO A 278 -22.24 8.91 -2.28
CA PRO A 278 -22.06 7.98 -1.19
C PRO A 278 -23.02 6.77 -1.31
N GLY A 279 -22.53 5.59 -1.01
CA GLY A 279 -23.32 4.39 -0.81
C GLY A 279 -23.64 4.16 0.68
N ASP A 280 -23.76 2.89 1.07
CA ASP A 280 -24.11 2.50 2.43
C ASP A 280 -23.12 3.06 3.46
N GLU A 281 -23.67 3.63 4.54
CA GLU A 281 -22.90 4.29 5.61
C GLU A 281 -21.87 5.34 5.13
N GLY A 282 -22.09 5.92 3.94
CA GLY A 282 -21.19 6.92 3.35
C GLY A 282 -19.95 6.36 2.69
N TYR A 283 -19.80 5.05 2.57
CA TYR A 283 -18.74 4.42 1.79
C TYR A 283 -19.03 4.52 0.28
N PRO A 284 -17.99 4.56 -0.57
CA PRO A 284 -18.23 4.50 -2.01
C PRO A 284 -18.78 3.15 -2.43
N ALA A 285 -19.63 3.12 -3.46
CA ALA A 285 -20.26 1.89 -3.96
C ALA A 285 -19.24 0.79 -4.37
N TYR A 286 -18.02 1.19 -4.69
CA TYR A 286 -16.92 0.29 -5.08
C TYR A 286 -16.06 -0.20 -3.91
N LEU A 287 -16.44 0.02 -2.64
CA LEU A 287 -15.69 -0.45 -1.45
C LEU A 287 -15.32 -1.93 -1.55
N ALA A 288 -16.29 -2.79 -1.85
CA ALA A 288 -16.06 -4.23 -1.95
C ALA A 288 -15.07 -4.60 -3.05
N SER A 289 -15.13 -3.93 -4.20
CA SER A 289 -14.19 -4.14 -5.31
C SER A 289 -12.76 -3.74 -4.93
N ARG A 290 -12.59 -2.62 -4.23
CA ARG A 290 -11.26 -2.18 -3.76
C ARG A 290 -10.67 -3.10 -2.70
N LEU A 291 -11.49 -3.64 -1.80
CA LEU A 291 -11.06 -4.66 -0.87
C LEU A 291 -10.67 -5.95 -1.59
N ALA A 292 -11.45 -6.36 -2.60
CA ALA A 292 -11.13 -7.52 -3.42
C ALA A 292 -9.79 -7.34 -4.16
N GLU A 293 -9.53 -6.20 -4.79
CA GLU A 293 -8.24 -5.89 -5.44
C GLU A 293 -7.06 -6.10 -4.49
N PHE A 294 -7.17 -5.65 -3.24
CA PHE A 294 -6.14 -5.83 -2.23
C PHE A 294 -5.93 -7.31 -1.87
N TYR A 295 -7.01 -8.01 -1.51
CA TYR A 295 -6.90 -9.40 -1.04
C TYR A 295 -6.62 -10.40 -2.16
N GLU A 296 -7.06 -10.13 -3.39
CA GLU A 296 -6.76 -10.99 -4.55
C GLU A 296 -5.28 -10.99 -4.95
N ARG A 297 -4.48 -10.06 -4.46
CA ARG A 297 -3.03 -10.06 -4.63
C ARG A 297 -2.33 -11.15 -3.79
N ALA A 298 -3.00 -11.72 -2.79
CA ALA A 298 -2.53 -12.88 -2.04
C ALA A 298 -2.63 -14.18 -2.85
N GLY A 299 -1.85 -15.17 -2.49
CA GLY A 299 -1.85 -16.50 -3.11
C GLY A 299 -0.45 -17.07 -3.32
N ILE A 300 -0.39 -18.26 -3.88
CA ILE A 300 0.86 -18.93 -4.27
C ILE A 300 1.05 -18.69 -5.76
N VAL A 301 2.20 -18.20 -6.16
CA VAL A 301 2.52 -17.85 -7.56
C VAL A 301 3.87 -18.45 -7.95
N LYS A 302 4.01 -18.88 -9.20
CA LYS A 302 5.29 -19.29 -9.76
C LYS A 302 6.24 -18.09 -9.84
N VAL A 303 7.49 -18.29 -9.45
CA VAL A 303 8.53 -17.28 -9.60
C VAL A 303 8.85 -17.08 -11.08
N LEU A 304 8.95 -15.83 -11.50
CA LEU A 304 9.32 -15.49 -12.87
C LEU A 304 10.66 -16.12 -13.28
N GLY A 305 10.66 -16.84 -14.38
CA GLY A 305 11.85 -17.50 -14.91
C GLY A 305 12.31 -18.79 -14.17
N LYS A 306 11.53 -19.32 -13.21
CA LYS A 306 11.82 -20.57 -12.49
C LYS A 306 10.55 -21.40 -12.35
N GLU A 307 10.38 -22.40 -13.22
CA GLU A 307 9.16 -23.22 -13.25
C GLU A 307 8.90 -23.99 -11.95
N ASP A 308 9.95 -24.40 -11.25
CA ASP A 308 9.86 -25.23 -10.04
C ASP A 308 9.79 -24.44 -8.73
N LYS A 309 10.04 -23.12 -8.77
CA LYS A 309 10.04 -22.29 -7.57
C LYS A 309 8.76 -21.46 -7.47
N CYS A 310 8.14 -21.45 -6.29
CA CYS A 310 6.99 -20.63 -5.97
C CYS A 310 7.30 -19.75 -4.77
N GLY A 311 6.68 -18.58 -4.75
CA GLY A 311 6.53 -17.76 -3.58
C GLY A 311 5.06 -17.63 -3.21
N SER A 312 4.78 -17.24 -1.99
CA SER A 312 3.42 -17.08 -1.49
C SER A 312 3.23 -15.78 -0.71
N VAL A 313 2.01 -15.26 -0.77
CA VAL A 313 1.55 -14.18 0.12
C VAL A 313 0.30 -14.69 0.85
N THR A 314 0.42 -14.90 2.15
CA THR A 314 -0.70 -15.20 3.05
C THR A 314 -1.18 -13.88 3.64
N ALA A 315 -2.45 -13.53 3.43
CA ALA A 315 -3.00 -12.24 3.86
C ALA A 315 -3.87 -12.39 5.11
N ILE A 316 -3.61 -11.56 6.12
CA ILE A 316 -4.36 -11.50 7.37
C ILE A 316 -4.89 -10.07 7.54
N GLY A 317 -6.19 -9.88 7.46
CA GLY A 317 -6.84 -8.59 7.63
C GLY A 317 -7.53 -8.46 8.98
N ALA A 318 -7.16 -7.46 9.75
CA ALA A 318 -7.87 -7.12 10.98
C ALA A 318 -8.99 -6.12 10.69
N VAL A 319 -10.18 -6.44 11.10
CA VAL A 319 -11.38 -5.61 10.96
C VAL A 319 -11.88 -5.22 12.34
N SER A 320 -12.23 -3.96 12.51
CA SER A 320 -12.78 -3.41 13.75
C SER A 320 -14.17 -2.86 13.50
N PRO A 321 -15.20 -3.73 13.45
CA PRO A 321 -16.54 -3.24 13.23
C PRO A 321 -16.99 -2.37 14.42
N PRO A 322 -17.59 -1.20 14.17
CA PRO A 322 -18.11 -0.35 15.23
C PRO A 322 -19.14 -1.10 16.10
N GLY A 323 -18.95 -1.07 17.41
CA GLY A 323 -19.84 -1.79 18.34
C GLY A 323 -19.83 -3.32 18.21
N GLY A 324 -18.93 -3.91 17.42
CA GLY A 324 -18.91 -5.33 17.14
C GLY A 324 -19.93 -5.77 16.09
N ASP A 325 -20.56 -4.84 15.38
CA ASP A 325 -21.61 -5.13 14.40
C ASP A 325 -21.01 -5.66 13.09
N LEU A 326 -21.14 -6.96 12.86
CA LEU A 326 -20.66 -7.60 11.63
C LEU A 326 -21.54 -7.30 10.39
N SER A 327 -22.68 -6.60 10.54
CA SER A 327 -23.49 -6.16 9.40
C SER A 327 -22.97 -4.91 8.72
N GLU A 328 -21.98 -4.24 9.32
CA GLU A 328 -21.29 -3.06 8.78
C GLU A 328 -20.63 -3.36 7.41
N PRO A 329 -20.68 -2.41 6.46
CA PRO A 329 -20.26 -2.65 5.07
C PRO A 329 -18.84 -3.19 4.91
N VAL A 330 -17.86 -2.72 5.70
CA VAL A 330 -16.46 -3.19 5.62
C VAL A 330 -16.33 -4.61 6.13
N ALA A 331 -17.01 -4.93 7.24
CA ALA A 331 -17.04 -6.29 7.79
C ALA A 331 -17.67 -7.25 6.79
N GLN A 332 -18.83 -6.91 6.23
CA GLN A 332 -19.51 -7.73 5.23
C GLN A 332 -18.69 -7.93 3.96
N ALA A 333 -18.07 -6.87 3.45
CA ALA A 333 -17.21 -6.97 2.27
C ALA A 333 -15.98 -7.86 2.53
N THR A 334 -15.36 -7.74 3.72
CA THR A 334 -14.19 -8.55 4.09
C THR A 334 -14.58 -10.01 4.36
N LEU A 335 -15.71 -10.28 5.02
CA LEU A 335 -16.22 -11.63 5.23
C LEU A 335 -16.40 -12.41 3.92
N ARG A 336 -16.88 -11.75 2.88
CA ARG A 336 -17.05 -12.38 1.55
C ARG A 336 -15.72 -12.75 0.88
N LEU A 337 -14.62 -12.11 1.27
CA LEU A 337 -13.29 -12.32 0.68
C LEU A 337 -12.41 -13.29 1.47
N SER A 338 -12.73 -13.53 2.72
CA SER A 338 -11.95 -14.40 3.61
C SER A 338 -12.51 -15.82 3.59
N LEU A 339 -11.64 -16.80 3.51
CA LEU A 339 -12.00 -18.22 3.58
C LEU A 339 -12.07 -18.73 5.03
N ILE A 340 -11.37 -18.07 5.96
CA ILE A 340 -11.38 -18.40 7.39
C ILE A 340 -11.60 -17.08 8.16
N HIS A 341 -12.53 -17.11 9.09
CA HIS A 341 -12.86 -15.98 9.95
C HIS A 341 -12.58 -16.33 11.41
N ILE A 342 -11.97 -15.39 12.13
CA ILE A 342 -11.84 -15.43 13.57
C ILE A 342 -12.65 -14.23 14.10
N SER A 343 -13.75 -14.50 14.78
CA SER A 343 -14.59 -13.49 15.42
C SER A 343 -14.73 -13.79 16.90
N GLU A 344 -14.80 -12.76 17.72
CA GLU A 344 -15.20 -12.83 19.12
C GLU A 344 -16.71 -12.76 19.29
#